data_40d0b19fd5c5331b3bdeb86c4b3d069f
#
_entry.id   40d0b19fd5c5331b3bdeb86c4b3d069f
#
_cell.length_a   1.000
_cell.length_b   1.000
_cell.length_c   1.000
_cell.angle_alpha   90.00
_cell.angle_beta   90.00
_cell.angle_gamma   90.00
#
_symmetry.space_group_name_H-M   'P 1'
#
loop_
_entity.id
_entity.type
_entity.pdbx_description
1 polymer ?
#
loop_
_entity_poly.entity_id
_entity_poly.type
_entity_poly.pdbx_seq_one_letter_code
_entity_poly.pdbx_strand_id
1 'polypeptide(L)'
;MAADVQSNPVPSRRDTGALVRRAWEAHVVVPAFNIPYLPMMEPVVRALRDARCFGLVAVSRPEWVKFKAGSPRAVRDEYVRTRDERFTRLHLDHVPVIDEDNLRVDAEAILREAIALGYASVMVDGSRLPLAENIAVTRRIVAMSHEAGVAVEAELGAVLGHEAGPLPPYEELFASGKGFTYPAEAAQFARETGADWLSVAFGNIHGAIADVERDKKKLEARLNIEHLDRIAKVTGVPLVLHGGSGILKRYVLEAVRHGIAKINVGTAIRQPYEVGAATSVEKGREAVYEAVRHVVRDELEIEGSADVIRP
;
A
#
# COMPACT_ATOMS: atom_id res chain seq x y z
N MET A 1 -26.56 -29.95 -27.16
CA MET A 1 -25.51 -30.23 -26.16
C MET A 1 -24.97 -28.88 -25.67
N ALA A 2 -25.41 -28.43 -24.52
CA ALA A 2 -24.91 -27.21 -23.91
C ALA A 2 -23.56 -27.54 -23.25
N ALA A 3 -22.51 -26.83 -23.63
CA ALA A 3 -21.20 -26.96 -22.99
C ALA A 3 -21.29 -26.40 -21.56
N ASP A 4 -21.01 -27.27 -20.59
CA ASP A 4 -20.84 -26.94 -19.20
C ASP A 4 -19.68 -25.93 -19.08
N VAL A 5 -20.02 -24.68 -18.83
CA VAL A 5 -19.03 -23.68 -18.40
C VAL A 5 -18.65 -24.05 -16.97
N GLN A 6 -17.61 -24.85 -16.82
CA GLN A 6 -16.99 -25.10 -15.53
C GLN A 6 -16.63 -23.72 -14.92
N SER A 7 -17.40 -23.29 -13.93
CA SER A 7 -17.07 -22.17 -13.08
C SER A 7 -15.78 -22.52 -12.33
N ASN A 8 -14.64 -22.00 -12.81
CA ASN A 8 -13.41 -22.01 -12.03
C ASN A 8 -13.73 -21.40 -10.67
N PRO A 9 -13.46 -22.10 -9.56
CA PRO A 9 -13.68 -21.53 -8.23
C PRO A 9 -12.93 -20.23 -8.14
N VAL A 10 -13.63 -19.16 -7.74
CA VAL A 10 -12.99 -17.86 -7.42
C VAL A 10 -11.95 -18.16 -6.34
N PRO A 11 -10.63 -17.95 -6.60
CA PRO A 11 -9.61 -18.20 -5.59
C PRO A 11 -9.96 -17.43 -4.33
N SER A 12 -9.81 -18.08 -3.18
CA SER A 12 -10.33 -17.54 -1.94
C SER A 12 -9.65 -16.19 -1.62
N ARG A 13 -10.43 -15.12 -1.54
CA ARG A 13 -10.03 -13.80 -1.04
C ARG A 13 -9.32 -13.91 0.33
N ARG A 14 -9.50 -15.02 1.00
CA ARG A 14 -9.02 -15.37 2.34
C ARG A 14 -7.52 -15.64 2.43
N ASP A 15 -6.80 -15.67 1.31
CA ASP A 15 -5.37 -16.02 1.30
C ASP A 15 -4.43 -14.79 1.37
N THR A 16 -4.93 -13.56 1.18
CA THR A 16 -4.07 -12.36 1.08
C THR A 16 -3.25 -12.12 2.35
N GLY A 17 -3.88 -12.27 3.52
CA GLY A 17 -3.17 -12.19 4.81
C GLY A 17 -2.04 -13.21 4.92
N ALA A 18 -2.32 -14.46 4.51
CA ALA A 18 -1.33 -15.53 4.51
C ALA A 18 -0.19 -15.28 3.50
N LEU A 19 -0.50 -14.70 2.33
CA LEU A 19 0.52 -14.36 1.33
C LEU A 19 1.47 -13.27 1.83
N VAL A 20 0.94 -12.20 2.42
CA VAL A 20 1.78 -11.13 3.01
C VAL A 20 2.61 -11.65 4.18
N ARG A 21 2.04 -12.54 5.02
CA ARG A 21 2.78 -13.17 6.13
C ARG A 21 3.92 -14.05 5.62
N ARG A 22 3.72 -14.86 4.59
CA ARG A 22 4.81 -15.66 3.98
C ARG A 22 5.89 -14.79 3.36
N ALA A 23 5.51 -13.67 2.71
CA ALA A 23 6.47 -12.69 2.22
C ALA A 23 7.33 -12.13 3.36
N TRP A 24 6.71 -11.77 4.48
CA TRP A 24 7.39 -11.31 5.68
C TRP A 24 8.36 -12.35 6.25
N GLU A 25 7.92 -13.59 6.40
CA GLU A 25 8.73 -14.71 6.90
C GLU A 25 9.91 -15.04 5.97
N ALA A 26 9.72 -14.83 4.65
CA ALA A 26 10.76 -15.04 3.64
C ALA A 26 11.65 -13.82 3.40
N HIS A 27 11.45 -12.71 4.12
CA HIS A 27 12.11 -11.41 3.87
C HIS A 27 11.98 -10.94 2.42
N VAL A 28 10.79 -11.12 1.84
CA VAL A 28 10.40 -10.64 0.52
C VAL A 28 9.31 -9.58 0.69
N VAL A 29 9.39 -8.47 -0.04
CA VAL A 29 8.37 -7.43 0.04
C VAL A 29 7.29 -7.62 -1.04
N VAL A 30 6.04 -7.37 -0.67
CA VAL A 30 4.90 -7.30 -1.58
C VAL A 30 4.68 -5.85 -2.00
N PRO A 31 4.90 -5.49 -3.27
CA PRO A 31 4.57 -4.15 -3.76
C PRO A 31 3.06 -3.99 -3.89
N ALA A 32 2.54 -2.83 -3.48
CA ALA A 32 1.18 -2.40 -3.74
C ALA A 32 1.21 -1.23 -4.73
N PHE A 33 0.76 -1.46 -5.96
CA PHE A 33 0.78 -0.48 -7.04
C PHE A 33 -0.55 0.28 -7.07
N ASN A 34 -0.49 1.58 -6.78
CA ASN A 34 -1.65 2.45 -6.77
C ASN A 34 -2.10 2.85 -8.18
N ILE A 35 -3.41 2.75 -8.46
CA ILE A 35 -4.01 2.96 -9.78
C ILE A 35 -4.87 4.24 -9.79
N PRO A 36 -4.30 5.44 -9.98
CA PRO A 36 -5.05 6.68 -10.10
C PRO A 36 -5.76 6.84 -11.46
N TYR A 37 -5.42 6.03 -12.45
CA TYR A 37 -6.02 6.01 -13.79
C TYR A 37 -6.30 4.58 -14.21
N LEU A 38 -7.54 4.24 -14.57
CA LEU A 38 -7.94 2.86 -14.92
C LEU A 38 -7.07 2.21 -16.01
N PRO A 39 -6.59 2.93 -17.07
CA PRO A 39 -5.73 2.33 -18.09
C PRO A 39 -4.37 1.81 -17.56
N MET A 40 -3.97 2.17 -16.34
CA MET A 40 -2.74 1.65 -15.72
C MET A 40 -2.90 0.21 -15.19
N MET A 41 -4.13 -0.28 -15.04
CA MET A 41 -4.43 -1.59 -14.43
C MET A 41 -3.77 -2.75 -15.19
N GLU A 42 -4.06 -2.88 -16.47
CA GLU A 42 -3.57 -3.98 -17.29
C GLU A 42 -2.04 -4.03 -17.35
N PRO A 43 -1.30 -2.92 -17.64
CA PRO A 43 0.16 -2.98 -17.68
C PRO A 43 0.79 -3.34 -16.33
N VAL A 44 0.19 -2.95 -15.19
CA VAL A 44 0.66 -3.39 -13.86
C VAL A 44 0.50 -4.91 -13.70
N VAL A 45 -0.69 -5.45 -14.01
CA VAL A 45 -0.94 -6.90 -13.93
C VAL A 45 -0.02 -7.68 -14.85
N ARG A 46 0.15 -7.21 -16.10
CA ARG A 46 1.03 -7.82 -17.09
C ARG A 46 2.49 -7.84 -16.63
N ALA A 47 2.99 -6.71 -16.12
CA ALA A 47 4.38 -6.59 -15.65
C ALA A 47 4.66 -7.52 -14.46
N LEU A 48 3.73 -7.62 -13.50
CA LEU A 48 3.84 -8.53 -12.36
C LEU A 48 3.84 -10.00 -12.80
N ARG A 49 2.96 -10.36 -13.74
CA ARG A 49 2.92 -11.70 -14.31
C ARG A 49 4.24 -12.05 -15.02
N ASP A 50 4.72 -11.16 -15.90
CA ASP A 50 5.91 -11.39 -16.72
C ASP A 50 7.19 -11.41 -15.87
N ALA A 51 7.19 -10.71 -14.72
CA ALA A 51 8.24 -10.78 -13.70
C ALA A 51 8.09 -11.97 -12.73
N ARG A 52 7.00 -12.76 -12.84
CA ARG A 52 6.64 -13.80 -11.85
C ARG A 52 6.66 -13.26 -10.41
N CYS A 53 6.15 -12.06 -10.23
CA CYS A 53 6.14 -11.35 -8.96
C CYS A 53 4.71 -11.26 -8.42
N PHE A 54 4.53 -11.52 -7.12
CA PHE A 54 3.25 -11.28 -6.47
C PHE A 54 3.18 -9.84 -5.95
N GLY A 55 2.08 -9.15 -6.25
CA GLY A 55 1.84 -7.78 -5.81
C GLY A 55 0.36 -7.47 -5.61
N LEU A 56 0.07 -6.35 -4.96
CA LEU A 56 -1.28 -5.82 -4.81
C LEU A 56 -1.52 -4.74 -5.87
N VAL A 57 -2.70 -4.76 -6.48
CA VAL A 57 -3.23 -3.63 -7.23
C VAL A 57 -4.06 -2.84 -6.24
N ALA A 58 -3.70 -1.59 -6.02
CA ALA A 58 -4.26 -0.77 -4.96
C ALA A 58 -4.98 0.47 -5.50
N VAL A 59 -5.96 0.96 -4.77
CA VAL A 59 -6.58 2.27 -4.98
C VAL A 59 -6.86 2.91 -3.64
N SER A 60 -6.49 4.17 -3.49
CA SER A 60 -6.74 4.98 -2.30
C SER A 60 -7.89 5.98 -2.53
N ARG A 61 -8.48 6.49 -1.43
CA ARG A 61 -9.57 7.48 -1.53
C ARG A 61 -9.17 8.71 -2.36
N PRO A 62 -8.01 9.34 -2.23
CA PRO A 62 -7.60 10.43 -3.10
C PRO A 62 -7.63 10.10 -4.59
N GLU A 63 -7.40 8.85 -4.99
CA GLU A 63 -7.32 8.47 -6.40
C GLU A 63 -8.68 8.46 -7.11
N TRP A 64 -9.78 8.20 -6.41
CA TRP A 64 -11.10 8.38 -7.01
C TRP A 64 -11.73 9.75 -6.74
N VAL A 65 -11.23 10.51 -5.75
CA VAL A 65 -11.73 11.86 -5.46
C VAL A 65 -10.98 12.93 -6.28
N LYS A 66 -9.64 12.83 -6.35
CA LYS A 66 -8.76 13.85 -6.96
C LYS A 66 -8.20 13.46 -8.32
N PHE A 67 -8.16 12.15 -8.64
CA PHE A 67 -7.69 11.62 -9.92
C PHE A 67 -8.84 10.97 -10.70
N LYS A 68 -8.54 10.07 -11.63
CA LYS A 68 -9.53 9.50 -12.58
C LYS A 68 -9.73 7.99 -12.39
N ALA A 69 -9.56 7.47 -11.18
CA ALA A 69 -9.88 6.08 -10.87
C ALA A 69 -11.40 5.82 -10.86
N GLY A 70 -12.22 6.87 -10.77
CA GLY A 70 -13.67 6.82 -10.86
C GLY A 70 -14.35 6.45 -9.54
N SER A 71 -14.28 5.21 -9.13
CA SER A 71 -14.85 4.71 -7.87
C SER A 71 -14.24 3.35 -7.50
N PRO A 72 -14.36 2.88 -6.25
CA PRO A 72 -13.97 1.52 -5.88
C PRO A 72 -14.59 0.44 -6.78
N ARG A 73 -15.85 0.64 -7.20
CA ARG A 73 -16.54 -0.25 -8.15
C ARG A 73 -15.88 -0.24 -9.54
N ALA A 74 -15.58 0.94 -10.09
CA ALA A 74 -14.94 1.07 -11.41
C ALA A 74 -13.56 0.39 -11.42
N VAL A 75 -12.77 0.57 -10.36
CA VAL A 75 -11.46 -0.08 -10.19
C VAL A 75 -11.63 -1.60 -10.09
N ARG A 76 -12.60 -2.08 -9.32
CA ARG A 76 -12.89 -3.52 -9.23
C ARG A 76 -13.31 -4.11 -10.58
N ASP A 77 -14.15 -3.41 -11.34
CA ASP A 77 -14.63 -3.89 -12.64
C ASP A 77 -13.46 -4.00 -13.64
N GLU A 78 -12.57 -3.01 -13.65
CA GLU A 78 -11.35 -3.05 -14.47
C GLU A 78 -10.39 -4.15 -14.01
N TYR A 79 -10.21 -4.34 -12.69
CA TYR A 79 -9.42 -5.43 -12.15
C TYR A 79 -9.94 -6.80 -12.59
N VAL A 80 -11.25 -7.03 -12.52
CA VAL A 80 -11.86 -8.30 -12.95
C VAL A 80 -11.60 -8.59 -14.42
N ARG A 81 -11.53 -7.56 -15.28
CA ARG A 81 -11.24 -7.71 -16.72
C ARG A 81 -9.79 -8.07 -17.01
N THR A 82 -8.85 -7.64 -16.16
CA THR A 82 -7.41 -7.69 -16.45
C THR A 82 -6.62 -8.60 -15.52
N ARG A 83 -7.22 -9.02 -14.39
CA ARG A 83 -6.54 -9.73 -13.31
C ARG A 83 -5.85 -11.03 -13.75
N ASP A 84 -4.74 -11.32 -13.12
CA ASP A 84 -4.16 -12.66 -13.02
C ASP A 84 -3.95 -12.97 -11.53
N GLU A 85 -4.87 -13.76 -10.96
CA GLU A 85 -4.88 -14.05 -9.52
C GLU A 85 -3.72 -14.92 -9.04
N ARG A 86 -2.89 -15.44 -9.96
CA ARG A 86 -1.62 -16.08 -9.59
C ARG A 86 -0.61 -15.04 -9.11
N PHE A 87 -0.71 -13.79 -9.58
CA PHE A 87 0.27 -12.74 -9.34
C PHE A 87 -0.31 -11.49 -8.68
N THR A 88 -1.63 -11.33 -8.61
CA THR A 88 -2.23 -10.10 -8.08
C THR A 88 -3.40 -10.33 -7.13
N ARG A 89 -3.61 -9.37 -6.22
CA ARG A 89 -4.84 -9.19 -5.43
C ARG A 89 -5.23 -7.72 -5.44
N LEU A 90 -6.54 -7.46 -5.33
CA LEU A 90 -7.09 -6.11 -5.24
C LEU A 90 -7.11 -5.64 -3.78
N HIS A 91 -6.54 -4.47 -3.53
CA HIS A 91 -6.41 -3.84 -2.21
C HIS A 91 -7.08 -2.46 -2.19
N LEU A 92 -7.89 -2.20 -1.18
CA LEU A 92 -8.36 -0.83 -0.90
C LEU A 92 -7.39 -0.17 0.07
N ASP A 93 -6.67 0.81 -0.44
CA ASP A 93 -5.62 1.53 0.27
C ASP A 93 -6.15 2.84 0.87
N HIS A 94 -5.57 3.34 1.93
CA HIS A 94 -5.83 4.62 2.58
C HIS A 94 -7.31 5.08 2.58
N VAL A 95 -8.12 4.46 3.45
CA VAL A 95 -9.44 4.98 3.80
C VAL A 95 -9.33 5.69 5.14
N PRO A 96 -9.22 7.04 5.14
CA PRO A 96 -9.00 7.79 6.36
C PRO A 96 -10.30 7.90 7.18
N VAL A 97 -10.16 7.93 8.51
CA VAL A 97 -11.25 8.30 9.42
C VAL A 97 -11.39 9.82 9.52
N ILE A 98 -10.27 10.51 9.49
CA ILE A 98 -10.19 11.97 9.34
C ILE A 98 -9.32 12.24 8.10
N ASP A 99 -9.87 12.89 7.09
CA ASP A 99 -9.15 13.15 5.84
C ASP A 99 -8.17 14.34 5.95
N GLU A 100 -7.49 14.62 4.84
CA GLU A 100 -6.50 15.70 4.76
C GLU A 100 -7.08 17.10 4.96
N ASP A 101 -8.39 17.26 4.77
CA ASP A 101 -9.12 18.52 5.00
C ASP A 101 -9.69 18.59 6.44
N ASN A 102 -9.30 17.65 7.32
CA ASN A 102 -9.79 17.46 8.69
C ASN A 102 -11.29 17.15 8.77
N LEU A 103 -11.86 16.60 7.72
CA LEU A 103 -13.25 16.16 7.70
C LEU A 103 -13.37 14.69 8.12
N ARG A 104 -14.41 14.38 8.87
CA ARG A 104 -14.70 13.00 9.24
C ARG A 104 -15.28 12.25 8.03
N VAL A 105 -14.68 11.11 7.72
CA VAL A 105 -15.09 10.21 6.64
C VAL A 105 -15.81 9.01 7.23
N ASP A 106 -16.88 8.57 6.60
CA ASP A 106 -17.52 7.29 6.93
C ASP A 106 -16.69 6.12 6.36
N ALA A 107 -15.54 5.90 7.00
CA ALA A 107 -14.60 4.85 6.59
C ALA A 107 -15.24 3.46 6.65
N GLU A 108 -16.12 3.21 7.64
CA GLU A 108 -16.78 1.91 7.77
C GLU A 108 -17.68 1.60 6.58
N ALA A 109 -18.49 2.57 6.10
CA ALA A 109 -19.34 2.38 4.94
C ALA A 109 -18.53 2.11 3.67
N ILE A 110 -17.42 2.84 3.45
CA ILE A 110 -16.52 2.66 2.29
C ILE A 110 -15.88 1.27 2.33
N LEU A 111 -15.36 0.85 3.49
CA LEU A 111 -14.70 -0.44 3.65
C LEU A 111 -15.70 -1.59 3.50
N ARG A 112 -16.90 -1.47 4.02
CA ARG A 112 -18.00 -2.43 3.85
C ARG A 112 -18.39 -2.58 2.37
N GLU A 113 -18.48 -1.48 1.63
CA GLU A 113 -18.71 -1.53 0.18
C GLU A 113 -17.57 -2.26 -0.54
N ALA A 114 -16.31 -1.96 -0.23
CA ALA A 114 -15.16 -2.61 -0.85
C ALA A 114 -15.15 -4.13 -0.60
N ILE A 115 -15.43 -4.56 0.63
CA ILE A 115 -15.57 -5.96 1.00
C ILE A 115 -16.68 -6.63 0.15
N ALA A 116 -17.84 -6.00 0.04
CA ALA A 116 -18.95 -6.50 -0.78
C ALA A 116 -18.60 -6.56 -2.28
N LEU A 117 -17.80 -5.60 -2.78
CA LEU A 117 -17.29 -5.58 -4.14
C LEU A 117 -16.22 -6.62 -4.41
N GLY A 118 -15.60 -7.18 -3.38
CA GLY A 118 -14.64 -8.25 -3.54
C GLY A 118 -13.18 -7.85 -3.48
N TYR A 119 -12.88 -6.76 -2.85
CA TYR A 119 -11.51 -6.46 -2.45
C TYR A 119 -10.96 -7.58 -1.55
N ALA A 120 -9.70 -7.95 -1.77
CA ALA A 120 -9.06 -9.05 -1.06
C ALA A 120 -8.38 -8.61 0.24
N SER A 121 -8.12 -7.31 0.35
CA SER A 121 -7.65 -6.65 1.56
C SER A 121 -8.07 -5.17 1.56
N VAL A 122 -8.16 -4.59 2.74
CA VAL A 122 -8.57 -3.19 2.94
C VAL A 122 -7.69 -2.51 3.97
N MET A 123 -7.58 -1.18 3.88
CA MET A 123 -6.83 -0.38 4.84
C MET A 123 -7.71 0.68 5.50
N VAL A 124 -7.66 0.73 6.84
CA VAL A 124 -8.21 1.84 7.62
C VAL A 124 -7.07 2.73 8.13
N ASP A 125 -7.19 4.02 7.86
CA ASP A 125 -6.24 5.02 8.34
C ASP A 125 -6.87 5.86 9.45
N GLY A 126 -6.56 5.50 10.70
CA GLY A 126 -6.92 6.24 11.90
C GLY A 126 -5.77 7.08 12.48
N SER A 127 -4.69 7.30 11.73
CA SER A 127 -3.45 7.93 12.21
C SER A 127 -3.63 9.34 12.77
N ARG A 128 -4.70 10.04 12.37
CA ARG A 128 -5.06 11.38 12.88
C ARG A 128 -5.92 11.35 14.13
N LEU A 129 -6.34 10.18 14.60
CA LEU A 129 -7.09 10.02 15.85
C LEU A 129 -6.14 9.82 17.05
N PRO A 130 -6.58 10.16 18.28
CA PRO A 130 -5.92 9.68 19.47
C PRO A 130 -5.84 8.15 19.48
N LEU A 131 -4.77 7.58 20.05
CA LEU A 131 -4.49 6.14 20.04
C LEU A 131 -5.70 5.27 20.43
N ALA A 132 -6.39 5.62 21.52
CA ALA A 132 -7.54 4.86 22.00
C ALA A 132 -8.71 4.85 21.00
N GLU A 133 -8.95 5.97 20.31
CA GLU A 133 -9.98 6.06 19.28
C GLU A 133 -9.58 5.29 18.02
N ASN A 134 -8.30 5.40 17.58
CA ASN A 134 -7.77 4.64 16.47
C ASN A 134 -7.92 3.13 16.74
N ILE A 135 -7.52 2.66 17.91
CA ILE A 135 -7.71 1.26 18.33
C ILE A 135 -9.19 0.86 18.25
N ALA A 136 -10.09 1.68 18.78
CA ALA A 136 -11.53 1.35 18.83
C ALA A 136 -12.13 1.25 17.41
N VAL A 137 -11.79 2.17 16.51
CA VAL A 137 -12.24 2.14 15.11
C VAL A 137 -11.63 0.95 14.37
N THR A 138 -10.32 0.80 14.43
CA THR A 138 -9.60 -0.28 13.73
C THR A 138 -10.09 -1.65 14.16
N ARG A 139 -10.31 -1.89 15.47
CA ARG A 139 -10.84 -3.17 15.97
C ARG A 139 -12.21 -3.51 15.40
N ARG A 140 -13.11 -2.52 15.23
CA ARG A 140 -14.42 -2.75 14.60
C ARG A 140 -14.27 -3.13 13.13
N ILE A 141 -13.39 -2.43 12.40
CA ILE A 141 -13.11 -2.73 10.99
C ILE A 141 -12.49 -4.11 10.83
N VAL A 142 -11.52 -4.47 11.68
CA VAL A 142 -10.91 -5.81 11.69
C VAL A 142 -11.96 -6.89 11.91
N ALA A 143 -12.82 -6.76 12.92
CA ALA A 143 -13.88 -7.72 13.19
C ALA A 143 -14.80 -7.92 11.98
N MET A 144 -15.28 -6.82 11.38
CA MET A 144 -16.13 -6.85 10.19
C MET A 144 -15.44 -7.49 8.99
N SER A 145 -14.18 -7.17 8.76
CA SER A 145 -13.41 -7.64 7.61
C SER A 145 -13.04 -9.12 7.74
N HIS A 146 -12.61 -9.55 8.91
CA HIS A 146 -12.28 -10.95 9.22
C HIS A 146 -13.50 -11.87 9.12
N GLU A 147 -14.69 -11.40 9.52
CA GLU A 147 -15.94 -12.15 9.28
C GLU A 147 -16.15 -12.46 7.79
N ALA A 148 -15.78 -11.52 6.91
CA ALA A 148 -15.81 -11.71 5.47
C ALA A 148 -14.57 -12.42 4.90
N GLY A 149 -13.56 -12.74 5.73
CA GLY A 149 -12.30 -13.35 5.32
C GLY A 149 -11.38 -12.41 4.55
N VAL A 150 -11.46 -11.09 4.83
CA VAL A 150 -10.67 -10.02 4.19
C VAL A 150 -9.64 -9.52 5.19
N ALA A 151 -8.38 -9.46 4.77
CA ALA A 151 -7.28 -8.97 5.59
C ALA A 151 -7.31 -7.45 5.74
N VAL A 152 -6.82 -6.95 6.87
CA VAL A 152 -6.86 -5.51 7.22
C VAL A 152 -5.46 -4.97 7.46
N GLU A 153 -5.16 -3.90 6.74
CA GLU A 153 -4.08 -2.98 7.04
C GLU A 153 -4.59 -1.88 7.95
N ALA A 154 -3.75 -1.44 8.88
CA ALA A 154 -4.03 -0.26 9.69
C ALA A 154 -2.82 0.65 9.75
N GLU A 155 -3.02 1.93 10.10
CA GLU A 155 -1.95 2.91 10.23
C GLU A 155 -1.85 3.45 11.65
N LEU A 156 -0.61 3.50 12.14
CA LEU A 156 -0.27 4.09 13.43
C LEU A 156 0.95 5.03 13.30
N GLY A 157 0.77 6.25 13.74
CA GLY A 157 1.73 7.33 13.54
C GLY A 157 1.48 8.03 12.21
N ALA A 158 1.51 9.35 12.22
CA ALA A 158 1.32 10.12 11.01
C ALA A 158 2.58 10.06 10.15
N VAL A 159 2.53 9.37 9.00
CA VAL A 159 3.54 9.57 7.99
C VAL A 159 3.41 11.01 7.51
N LEU A 160 4.38 11.85 7.88
CA LEU A 160 4.36 13.29 7.63
C LEU A 160 4.28 13.60 6.12
N GLY A 161 3.69 14.73 5.74
CA GLY A 161 3.61 15.18 4.35
C GLY A 161 2.21 15.56 3.87
N HIS A 162 1.19 15.36 4.71
CA HIS A 162 -0.19 15.77 4.43
C HIS A 162 -0.73 16.85 5.40
N GLU A 163 0.15 17.41 6.26
CA GLU A 163 -0.24 18.45 7.19
C GLU A 163 -0.43 19.79 6.48
N ALA A 164 -1.39 20.58 6.96
CA ALA A 164 -1.55 21.96 6.55
C ALA A 164 -0.45 22.83 7.21
N GLY A 165 0.58 23.18 6.45
CA GLY A 165 1.65 24.09 6.89
C GLY A 165 3.06 23.60 6.53
N PRO A 166 4.08 24.48 6.66
CA PRO A 166 5.45 24.12 6.35
C PRO A 166 5.97 23.10 7.38
N LEU A 167 6.48 21.98 6.87
CA LEU A 167 7.21 21.02 7.70
C LEU A 167 8.59 21.58 8.09
N PRO A 168 9.10 21.23 9.29
CA PRO A 168 10.50 21.45 9.62
C PRO A 168 11.43 20.78 8.59
N PRO A 169 12.69 21.21 8.48
CA PRO A 169 13.66 20.54 7.63
C PRO A 169 13.72 19.03 7.91
N TYR A 170 13.83 18.22 6.86
CA TYR A 170 13.84 16.75 6.98
C TYR A 170 14.87 16.24 7.99
N GLU A 171 16.09 16.83 8.01
CA GLU A 171 17.15 16.43 8.95
C GLU A 171 16.76 16.65 10.42
N GLU A 172 16.00 17.70 10.71
CA GLU A 172 15.51 17.98 12.07
C GLU A 172 14.41 16.99 12.46
N LEU A 173 13.47 16.69 11.54
CA LEU A 173 12.43 15.69 11.76
C LEU A 173 13.05 14.30 11.98
N PHE A 174 14.02 13.93 11.17
CA PHE A 174 14.70 12.65 11.26
C PHE A 174 15.51 12.53 12.57
N ALA A 175 16.26 13.57 12.94
CA ALA A 175 17.07 13.59 14.15
C ALA A 175 16.23 13.57 15.43
N SER A 176 15.09 14.28 15.44
CA SER A 176 14.19 14.32 16.60
C SER A 176 13.29 13.08 16.72
N GLY A 177 13.11 12.33 15.64
CA GLY A 177 12.13 11.25 15.57
C GLY A 177 10.68 11.72 15.67
N LYS A 178 10.43 13.02 15.43
CA LYS A 178 9.07 13.57 15.45
C LYS A 178 8.21 12.92 14.37
N GLY A 179 7.07 12.40 14.80
CA GLY A 179 6.16 11.66 13.90
C GLY A 179 6.47 10.16 13.76
N PHE A 180 7.57 9.68 14.32
CA PHE A 180 7.86 8.24 14.34
C PHE A 180 6.84 7.49 15.20
N THR A 181 6.49 6.30 14.76
CA THR A 181 5.60 5.41 15.52
C THR A 181 6.27 4.94 16.80
N TYR A 182 5.66 5.17 17.97
CA TYR A 182 6.23 4.71 19.25
C TYR A 182 6.10 3.20 19.39
N PRO A 183 7.20 2.45 19.69
CA PRO A 183 7.14 0.99 19.80
C PRO A 183 6.12 0.48 20.84
N ALA A 184 5.98 1.17 21.99
CA ALA A 184 5.00 0.77 23.01
C ALA A 184 3.55 0.92 22.53
N GLU A 185 3.25 2.00 21.79
CA GLU A 185 1.92 2.21 21.19
C GLU A 185 1.67 1.22 20.06
N ALA A 186 2.69 0.91 19.25
CA ALA A 186 2.59 -0.11 18.19
C ALA A 186 2.29 -1.50 18.75
N ALA A 187 2.94 -1.89 19.85
CA ALA A 187 2.67 -3.15 20.55
C ALA A 187 1.25 -3.22 21.09
N GLN A 188 0.78 -2.14 21.71
CA GLN A 188 -0.59 -2.03 22.20
C GLN A 188 -1.59 -2.10 21.04
N PHE A 189 -1.37 -1.31 19.99
CA PHE A 189 -2.24 -1.22 18.83
C PHE A 189 -2.37 -2.58 18.12
N ALA A 190 -1.27 -3.24 17.79
CA ALA A 190 -1.29 -4.55 17.14
C ALA A 190 -2.06 -5.59 17.97
N ARG A 191 -1.80 -5.65 19.29
CA ARG A 191 -2.47 -6.59 20.19
C ARG A 191 -3.96 -6.32 20.33
N GLU A 192 -4.38 -5.05 20.41
CA GLU A 192 -5.76 -4.70 20.72
C GLU A 192 -6.65 -4.61 19.48
N THR A 193 -6.07 -4.39 18.30
CA THR A 193 -6.83 -4.29 17.04
C THR A 193 -6.92 -5.63 16.32
N GLY A 194 -5.86 -6.44 16.33
CA GLY A 194 -5.74 -7.65 15.55
C GLY A 194 -5.59 -7.40 14.05
N ALA A 195 -5.10 -6.21 13.64
CA ALA A 195 -4.79 -5.91 12.25
C ALA A 195 -3.76 -6.90 11.69
N ASP A 196 -3.90 -7.29 10.42
CA ASP A 196 -3.05 -8.30 9.78
C ASP A 196 -1.65 -7.77 9.48
N TRP A 197 -1.54 -6.47 9.18
CA TRP A 197 -0.27 -5.73 9.02
C TRP A 197 -0.44 -4.25 9.34
N LEU A 198 0.67 -3.60 9.67
CA LEU A 198 0.66 -2.27 10.24
C LEU A 198 1.58 -1.31 9.47
N SER A 199 1.01 -0.23 8.93
CA SER A 199 1.76 0.91 8.41
C SER A 199 2.34 1.73 9.57
N VAL A 200 3.65 2.02 9.49
CA VAL A 200 4.43 2.69 10.53
C VAL A 200 5.31 3.80 9.97
N ALA A 201 5.56 4.81 10.80
CA ALA A 201 6.45 5.93 10.49
C ALA A 201 7.81 5.74 11.20
N PHE A 202 8.89 5.74 10.43
CA PHE A 202 10.27 5.59 10.92
C PHE A 202 11.29 6.36 10.06
N GLY A 203 10.87 7.52 9.53
CA GLY A 203 11.66 8.39 8.67
C GLY A 203 11.12 8.52 7.25
N ASN A 204 10.12 7.72 6.91
CA ASN A 204 9.37 7.83 5.65
C ASN A 204 8.44 9.06 5.68
N ILE A 205 8.23 9.65 4.50
CA ILE A 205 7.41 10.84 4.32
C ILE A 205 6.57 10.65 3.07
N HIS A 206 5.29 11.02 3.10
CA HIS A 206 4.46 11.04 1.91
C HIS A 206 4.98 12.04 0.88
N GLY A 207 4.87 11.71 -0.41
CA GLY A 207 5.46 12.44 -1.53
C GLY A 207 4.98 13.89 -1.75
N ALA A 208 4.17 14.46 -0.84
CA ALA A 208 3.75 15.87 -0.91
C ALA A 208 4.92 16.86 -0.80
N ILE A 209 6.02 16.50 -0.14
CA ILE A 209 7.25 17.31 -0.16
C ILE A 209 7.85 17.36 -1.58
N ALA A 210 7.62 16.35 -2.42
CA ALA A 210 8.09 16.34 -3.80
C ALA A 210 7.38 17.40 -4.68
N ASP A 211 6.15 17.79 -4.36
CA ASP A 211 5.41 18.78 -5.16
C ASP A 211 5.82 20.24 -4.86
N VAL A 212 6.24 20.54 -3.64
CA VAL A 212 6.73 21.89 -3.27
C VAL A 212 8.17 22.11 -3.75
N GLU A 213 8.92 21.03 -4.02
CA GLU A 213 10.33 21.08 -4.47
C GLU A 213 10.54 20.50 -5.88
N ARG A 214 9.58 20.66 -6.79
CA ARG A 214 9.70 20.19 -8.20
C ARG A 214 10.98 20.66 -8.90
N ASP A 215 11.59 21.76 -8.45
CA ASP A 215 12.80 22.35 -9.01
C ASP A 215 14.06 22.15 -8.14
N LYS A 216 13.96 21.45 -7.00
CA LYS A 216 15.13 21.18 -6.15
C LYS A 216 15.50 19.70 -6.18
N LYS A 217 16.84 19.45 -6.10
CA LYS A 217 17.43 18.12 -6.00
C LYS A 217 16.63 17.25 -5.02
N LYS A 218 16.11 16.08 -5.49
CA LYS A 218 15.36 15.12 -4.64
C LYS A 218 16.11 14.94 -3.32
N LEU A 219 15.44 15.24 -2.20
CA LEU A 219 15.98 14.91 -0.88
C LEU A 219 16.15 13.40 -0.81
N GLU A 220 17.36 12.94 -0.50
CA GLU A 220 17.64 11.53 -0.25
C GLU A 220 17.06 11.16 1.11
N ALA A 221 15.80 10.70 1.11
CA ALA A 221 15.15 10.24 2.32
C ALA A 221 15.83 8.98 2.87
N ARG A 222 16.04 8.96 4.17
CA ARG A 222 16.64 7.85 4.93
C ARG A 222 15.58 7.19 5.80
N LEU A 223 15.76 5.91 6.10
CA LEU A 223 14.94 5.19 7.06
C LEU A 223 15.73 4.92 8.33
N ASN A 224 15.09 5.05 9.49
CA ASN A 224 15.69 4.70 10.77
C ASN A 224 15.48 3.19 11.04
N ILE A 225 16.42 2.38 10.55
CA ILE A 225 16.34 0.92 10.62
C ILE A 225 16.36 0.40 12.06
N GLU A 226 17.14 1.03 12.96
CA GLU A 226 17.15 0.66 14.37
C GLU A 226 15.79 0.89 15.03
N HIS A 227 15.11 1.98 14.67
CA HIS A 227 13.78 2.26 15.16
C HIS A 227 12.75 1.28 14.60
N LEU A 228 12.82 0.96 13.31
CA LEU A 228 12.00 -0.07 12.67
C LEU A 228 12.15 -1.42 13.36
N ASP A 229 13.38 -1.85 13.63
CA ASP A 229 13.67 -3.11 14.30
C ASP A 229 13.04 -3.19 15.71
N ARG A 230 13.04 -2.07 16.45
CA ARG A 230 12.32 -1.97 17.73
C ARG A 230 10.81 -2.15 17.58
N ILE A 231 10.20 -1.54 16.56
CA ILE A 231 8.77 -1.71 16.30
C ILE A 231 8.46 -3.16 15.89
N ALA A 232 9.22 -3.74 14.96
CA ALA A 232 9.02 -5.10 14.47
C ALA A 232 9.06 -6.14 15.61
N LYS A 233 10.05 -6.01 16.53
CA LYS A 233 10.22 -6.92 17.67
C LYS A 233 9.03 -6.91 18.64
N VAL A 234 8.37 -5.77 18.81
CA VAL A 234 7.29 -5.66 19.81
C VAL A 234 5.90 -5.86 19.22
N THR A 235 5.72 -5.72 17.90
CA THR A 235 4.42 -5.89 17.25
C THR A 235 4.14 -7.32 16.83
N GLY A 236 5.17 -8.03 16.33
CA GLY A 236 5.03 -9.42 15.85
C GLY A 236 4.11 -9.57 14.62
N VAL A 237 3.83 -8.47 13.90
CA VAL A 237 3.02 -8.45 12.67
C VAL A 237 3.85 -7.89 11.51
N PRO A 238 3.52 -8.26 10.26
CA PRO A 238 4.12 -7.64 9.08
C PRO A 238 3.97 -6.12 9.12
N LEU A 239 5.04 -5.39 8.79
CA LEU A 239 5.02 -3.92 8.73
C LEU A 239 4.94 -3.42 7.29
N VAL A 240 4.41 -2.22 7.12
CA VAL A 240 4.21 -1.59 5.82
C VAL A 240 4.96 -0.26 5.74
N LEU A 241 5.61 -0.04 4.60
CA LEU A 241 6.26 1.21 4.25
C LEU A 241 5.39 2.00 3.28
N HIS A 242 4.85 3.12 3.76
CA HIS A 242 4.20 4.14 2.93
C HIS A 242 5.19 5.28 2.62
N GLY A 243 4.92 6.06 1.57
CA GLY A 243 5.77 7.19 1.21
C GLY A 243 7.17 6.79 0.72
N GLY A 244 7.30 5.60 0.11
CA GLY A 244 8.58 5.05 -0.35
C GLY A 244 9.24 5.78 -1.52
N SER A 245 8.55 6.73 -2.16
CA SER A 245 9.07 7.47 -3.32
C SER A 245 10.22 8.40 -2.92
N GLY A 246 11.40 8.15 -3.50
CA GLY A 246 12.62 8.94 -3.22
C GLY A 246 13.48 8.41 -2.07
N ILE A 247 13.09 7.31 -1.44
CA ILE A 247 13.95 6.59 -0.48
C ILE A 247 15.06 5.86 -1.26
N LEU A 248 16.29 5.95 -0.76
CA LEU A 248 17.41 5.24 -1.37
C LEU A 248 17.19 3.73 -1.26
N LYS A 249 17.39 3.00 -2.38
CA LYS A 249 17.22 1.56 -2.50
C LYS A 249 17.82 0.77 -1.32
N ARG A 250 19.04 1.11 -0.89
CA ARG A 250 19.71 0.41 0.23
C ARG A 250 18.88 0.42 1.52
N TYR A 251 18.18 1.52 1.82
CA TYR A 251 17.33 1.61 3.01
C TYR A 251 16.04 0.80 2.86
N VAL A 252 15.47 0.75 1.64
CA VAL A 252 14.29 -0.08 1.37
C VAL A 252 14.63 -1.56 1.55
N LEU A 253 15.71 -2.03 0.94
CA LEU A 253 16.15 -3.42 1.06
C LEU A 253 16.51 -3.80 2.51
N GLU A 254 17.12 -2.88 3.24
CA GLU A 254 17.40 -3.09 4.66
C GLU A 254 16.12 -3.14 5.50
N ALA A 255 15.16 -2.25 5.24
CA ALA A 255 13.87 -2.25 5.92
C ALA A 255 13.10 -3.57 5.72
N VAL A 256 13.19 -4.18 4.53
CA VAL A 256 12.59 -5.50 4.26
C VAL A 256 13.19 -6.58 5.18
N ARG A 257 14.50 -6.57 5.40
CA ARG A 257 15.17 -7.50 6.33
C ARG A 257 14.77 -7.28 7.79
N HIS A 258 14.27 -6.10 8.12
CA HIS A 258 13.85 -5.68 9.46
C HIS A 258 12.34 -5.61 9.66
N GLY A 259 11.55 -6.29 8.80
CA GLY A 259 10.13 -6.53 9.05
C GLY A 259 9.14 -5.82 8.12
N ILE A 260 9.61 -5.01 7.15
CA ILE A 260 8.73 -4.48 6.10
C ILE A 260 8.35 -5.62 5.15
N ALA A 261 7.05 -5.89 5.05
CA ALA A 261 6.46 -6.93 4.19
C ALA A 261 5.68 -6.37 3.00
N LYS A 262 5.25 -5.12 3.06
CA LYS A 262 4.51 -4.43 1.98
C LYS A 262 5.08 -3.03 1.77
N ILE A 263 5.09 -2.58 0.53
CA ILE A 263 5.48 -1.21 0.16
C ILE A 263 4.49 -0.62 -0.84
N ASN A 264 4.05 0.62 -0.60
CA ASN A 264 3.19 1.33 -1.55
C ASN A 264 4.01 2.02 -2.63
N VAL A 265 3.61 1.82 -3.89
CA VAL A 265 4.24 2.38 -5.09
C VAL A 265 3.18 3.14 -5.90
N GLY A 266 3.19 4.45 -5.79
CA GLY A 266 2.26 5.32 -6.52
C GLY A 266 2.99 6.19 -7.55
N THR A 267 3.74 7.18 -7.09
CA THR A 267 4.40 8.21 -7.93
C THR A 267 5.32 7.60 -8.99
N ALA A 268 6.05 6.53 -8.68
CA ALA A 268 6.99 5.89 -9.58
C ALA A 268 6.33 5.32 -10.86
N ILE A 269 5.05 4.96 -10.81
CA ILE A 269 4.30 4.47 -11.98
C ILE A 269 3.32 5.51 -12.53
N ARG A 270 2.79 6.41 -11.69
CA ARG A 270 1.86 7.46 -12.09
C ARG A 270 2.52 8.49 -13.01
N GLN A 271 3.69 9.02 -12.63
CA GLN A 271 4.36 10.05 -13.44
C GLN A 271 4.73 9.55 -14.84
N PRO A 272 5.32 8.36 -15.05
CA PRO A 272 5.51 7.80 -16.38
C PRO A 272 4.22 7.67 -17.18
N TYR A 273 3.11 7.25 -16.53
CA TYR A 273 1.81 7.22 -17.20
C TYR A 273 1.38 8.59 -17.70
N GLU A 274 1.41 9.62 -16.85
CA GLU A 274 0.98 10.97 -17.17
C GLU A 274 1.80 11.55 -18.35
N VAL A 275 3.11 11.34 -18.34
CA VAL A 275 4.00 11.78 -19.43
C VAL A 275 3.68 11.04 -20.74
N GLY A 276 3.54 9.73 -20.71
CA GLY A 276 3.21 8.94 -21.89
C GLY A 276 1.79 9.23 -22.42
N ALA A 277 0.82 9.34 -21.53
CA ALA A 277 -0.58 9.60 -21.86
C ALA A 277 -0.82 10.99 -22.45
N ALA A 278 0.07 11.94 -22.26
CA ALA A 278 0.06 13.22 -22.98
C ALA A 278 0.21 13.04 -24.51
N THR A 279 0.78 11.92 -24.95
CA THR A 279 0.89 11.56 -26.39
C THR A 279 -0.23 10.60 -26.79
N SER A 280 -0.40 9.50 -26.07
CA SER A 280 -1.51 8.55 -26.23
C SER A 280 -1.64 7.66 -24.99
N VAL A 281 -2.84 7.09 -24.80
CA VAL A 281 -3.11 6.13 -23.71
C VAL A 281 -2.18 4.93 -23.82
N GLU A 282 -1.91 4.44 -25.01
CA GLU A 282 -1.04 3.29 -25.28
C GLU A 282 0.40 3.57 -24.83
N LYS A 283 0.93 4.77 -25.12
CA LYS A 283 2.25 5.19 -24.62
C LYS A 283 2.29 5.33 -23.11
N GLY A 284 1.21 5.82 -22.51
CA GLY A 284 1.06 5.84 -21.06
C GLY A 284 1.10 4.43 -20.46
N ARG A 285 0.37 3.48 -21.06
CA ARG A 285 0.34 2.07 -20.63
C ARG A 285 1.71 1.40 -20.74
N GLU A 286 2.42 1.63 -21.85
CA GLU A 286 3.78 1.09 -22.04
C GLU A 286 4.74 1.65 -20.99
N ALA A 287 4.68 2.96 -20.74
CA ALA A 287 5.51 3.58 -19.72
C ALA A 287 5.23 3.02 -18.30
N VAL A 288 3.99 2.68 -17.98
CA VAL A 288 3.64 1.99 -16.71
C VAL A 288 4.26 0.60 -16.67
N TYR A 289 4.13 -0.19 -17.73
CA TYR A 289 4.70 -1.52 -17.80
C TYR A 289 6.21 -1.51 -17.52
N GLU A 290 6.96 -0.64 -18.21
CA GLU A 290 8.41 -0.50 -18.00
C GLU A 290 8.74 0.00 -16.58
N ALA A 291 7.94 0.95 -16.04
CA ALA A 291 8.16 1.46 -14.69
C ALA A 291 7.94 0.37 -13.62
N VAL A 292 6.89 -0.44 -13.75
CA VAL A 292 6.65 -1.58 -12.83
C VAL A 292 7.77 -2.61 -12.93
N ARG A 293 8.23 -2.95 -14.16
CA ARG A 293 9.36 -3.85 -14.36
C ARG A 293 10.63 -3.33 -13.68
N HIS A 294 10.91 -2.03 -13.84
CA HIS A 294 12.06 -1.39 -13.18
C HIS A 294 11.95 -1.47 -11.65
N VAL A 295 10.80 -1.11 -11.08
CA VAL A 295 10.58 -1.19 -9.62
C VAL A 295 10.81 -2.61 -9.11
N VAL A 296 10.21 -3.61 -9.75
CA VAL A 296 10.27 -5.02 -9.30
C VAL A 296 11.69 -5.58 -9.41
N ARG A 297 12.37 -5.35 -10.53
CA ARG A 297 13.69 -5.92 -10.81
C ARG A 297 14.83 -5.13 -10.18
N ASP A 298 14.81 -3.79 -10.37
CA ASP A 298 15.99 -2.96 -10.11
C ASP A 298 15.93 -2.23 -8.77
N GLU A 299 14.72 -1.90 -8.26
CA GLU A 299 14.57 -1.21 -6.98
C GLU A 299 14.34 -2.19 -5.82
N LEU A 300 13.39 -3.13 -5.97
CA LEU A 300 12.98 -4.04 -4.91
C LEU A 300 13.68 -5.42 -4.97
N GLU A 301 14.24 -5.82 -6.11
CA GLU A 301 14.94 -7.10 -6.33
C GLU A 301 14.06 -8.33 -6.00
N ILE A 302 12.79 -8.29 -6.42
CA ILE A 302 11.77 -9.32 -6.08
C ILE A 302 11.26 -10.10 -7.29
N GLU A 303 11.95 -10.06 -8.43
CA GLU A 303 11.61 -10.87 -9.60
C GLU A 303 11.58 -12.36 -9.23
N GLY A 304 10.54 -13.09 -9.60
CA GLY A 304 10.32 -14.48 -9.20
C GLY A 304 9.71 -14.68 -7.82
N SER A 305 9.39 -13.62 -7.07
CA SER A 305 8.89 -13.71 -5.69
C SER A 305 7.58 -14.49 -5.54
N ALA A 306 6.77 -14.60 -6.59
CA ALA A 306 5.54 -15.38 -6.54
C ALA A 306 5.78 -16.85 -6.21
N ASP A 307 6.91 -17.41 -6.62
CA ASP A 307 7.27 -18.81 -6.34
C ASP A 307 7.63 -19.05 -4.87
N VAL A 308 8.13 -18.01 -4.20
CA VAL A 308 8.46 -18.04 -2.76
C VAL A 308 7.20 -17.86 -1.91
N ILE A 309 6.35 -16.92 -2.30
CA ILE A 309 5.15 -16.53 -1.54
C ILE A 309 4.01 -17.55 -1.72
N ARG A 310 3.95 -18.21 -2.87
CA ARG A 310 2.92 -19.19 -3.26
C ARG A 310 3.55 -20.50 -3.67
N PRO A 311 4.03 -21.31 -2.75
CA PRO A 311 4.57 -22.63 -3.05
C PRO A 311 3.52 -23.60 -3.57
#